data_11d5caaf4a4674cc6a8df271eceb7431
#
_entry.id   11d5caaf4a4674cc6a8df271eceb7431
#
_cell.length_a   1.000
_cell.length_b   1.000
_cell.length_c   1.000
_cell.angle_alpha   90.00
_cell.angle_beta   90.00
_cell.angle_gamma   90.00
#
_symmetry.space_group_name_H-M   'P 1'
#
loop_
_entity.id
_entity.type
_entity.pdbx_description
1 polymer ?
#
loop_
_entity_poly.entity_id
_entity_poly.type
_entity_poly.pdbx_seq_one_letter_code
_entity_poly.pdbx_strand_id
1 'polypeptide(L)'
;MSTLLQFGRSKRRATQLKKAVLASFYCAAPEVDARFAGFDLADWRHILYWLDISGLALYLLDRLGELGLERCLPESIRQRFRQDLEDNRVRTKALLAEAGAISHSMSRCGIAFALLKGITLMPDSVPDCALRWQIDLDFMVAAGDATAAGHVLMAFGYTLHAVCGNSMEFTAGQSSAPDIRKIYRVHSQRSLELHMLSTAPGRGGQRSDRLSRAQVREFSGVPIPTLSPADMLVQQSAHLFKHLCGEHTRVSWVLEFWRHVQARRGDATFWAEVESVVALEPQTEIALGAALLLASLTFGPIEENACARAAIDKLPQNVRLWLETFGMRVLHTDSPGNKLYLILRQELRSESSSRPAIRKLVFPTHLPPSITRGEPGESVLQRLTRYRTEIGFLFARLQFHIVEGLRYAIELSRWQRRLTEMSQ
;
A
#
# COMPACT_ATOMS: atom_id res chain seq x y z
N MET A 1 -22.85 -2.94 32.50
CA MET A 1 -23.50 -2.13 31.44
C MET A 1 -22.72 -0.86 31.09
N SER A 2 -22.11 -0.15 32.04
CA SER A 2 -21.28 1.04 31.79
C SER A 2 -20.07 0.83 30.87
N THR A 3 -19.31 -0.24 31.05
CA THR A 3 -18.08 -0.53 30.30
C THR A 3 -18.33 -0.85 28.81
N LEU A 4 -19.41 -1.57 28.49
CA LEU A 4 -19.80 -1.88 27.10
C LEU A 4 -20.29 -0.64 26.34
N LEU A 5 -21.01 0.26 27.02
CA LEU A 5 -21.44 1.54 26.46
C LEU A 5 -20.25 2.49 26.21
N GLN A 6 -19.27 2.51 27.11
CA GLN A 6 -18.04 3.29 26.98
C GLN A 6 -17.17 2.77 25.81
N PHE A 7 -17.05 1.44 25.66
CA PHE A 7 -16.32 0.80 24.56
C PHE A 7 -16.98 1.09 23.19
N GLY A 8 -18.31 1.01 23.12
CA GLY A 8 -19.07 1.34 21.91
C GLY A 8 -18.93 2.82 21.50
N ARG A 9 -18.93 3.74 22.48
CA ARG A 9 -18.75 5.18 22.25
C ARG A 9 -17.36 5.51 21.73
N SER A 10 -16.31 4.92 22.31
CA SER A 10 -14.92 5.09 21.88
C SER A 10 -14.72 4.61 20.44
N LYS A 11 -15.25 3.45 20.07
CA LYS A 11 -15.15 2.91 18.70
C LYS A 11 -15.85 3.78 17.66
N ARG A 12 -17.02 4.36 18.01
CA ARG A 12 -17.75 5.29 17.14
C ARG A 12 -16.96 6.57 16.91
N ARG A 13 -16.38 7.16 17.98
CA ARG A 13 -15.54 8.37 17.89
C ARG A 13 -14.29 8.12 17.04
N ALA A 14 -13.60 6.99 17.23
CA ALA A 14 -12.46 6.61 16.40
C ALA A 14 -12.82 6.54 14.90
N THR A 15 -13.96 5.93 14.56
CA THR A 15 -14.44 5.87 13.17
C THR A 15 -14.76 7.27 12.63
N GLN A 16 -15.36 8.15 13.43
CA GLN A 16 -15.64 9.54 13.03
C GLN A 16 -14.35 10.33 12.80
N LEU A 17 -13.35 10.16 13.68
CA LEU A 17 -12.05 10.82 13.52
C LEU A 17 -11.28 10.30 12.28
N LYS A 18 -11.29 8.97 12.02
CA LYS A 18 -10.73 8.41 10.78
C LYS A 18 -11.39 9.03 9.54
N LYS A 19 -12.71 9.20 9.53
CA LYS A 19 -13.43 9.89 8.44
C LYS A 19 -13.05 11.36 8.31
N ALA A 20 -12.88 12.09 9.42
CA ALA A 20 -12.42 13.46 9.40
C ALA A 20 -11.00 13.59 8.84
N VAL A 21 -10.10 12.65 9.19
CA VAL A 21 -8.75 12.57 8.60
C VAL A 21 -8.82 12.39 7.09
N LEU A 22 -9.63 11.47 6.58
CA LEU A 22 -9.75 11.28 5.12
C LEU A 22 -10.32 12.52 4.44
N ALA A 23 -11.34 13.15 5.02
CA ALA A 23 -11.96 14.35 4.49
C ALA A 23 -11.00 15.54 4.43
N SER A 24 -9.99 15.62 5.32
CA SER A 24 -9.02 16.72 5.31
C SER A 24 -8.23 16.82 4.02
N PHE A 25 -8.08 15.76 3.26
CA PHE A 25 -7.29 15.75 2.01
C PHE A 25 -8.03 16.38 0.82
N TYR A 26 -9.35 16.55 0.89
CA TYR A 26 -10.15 17.13 -0.21
C TYR A 26 -11.08 18.26 0.21
N CYS A 27 -11.36 18.42 1.49
CA CYS A 27 -12.20 19.52 1.99
C CYS A 27 -11.41 20.81 2.18
N ALA A 28 -12.13 21.96 2.16
CA ALA A 28 -11.58 23.27 2.47
C ALA A 28 -11.32 23.47 3.97
N ALA A 29 -10.44 24.40 4.32
CA ALA A 29 -10.01 24.62 5.71
C ALA A 29 -11.14 24.80 6.73
N PRO A 30 -12.21 25.61 6.48
CA PRO A 30 -13.31 25.77 7.45
C PRO A 30 -14.06 24.47 7.73
N GLU A 31 -14.25 23.64 6.71
CA GLU A 31 -14.92 22.34 6.85
C GLU A 31 -14.06 21.34 7.63
N VAL A 32 -12.74 21.34 7.36
CA VAL A 32 -11.78 20.50 8.07
C VAL A 32 -11.73 20.89 9.55
N ASP A 33 -11.66 22.18 9.87
CA ASP A 33 -11.66 22.68 11.24
C ASP A 33 -12.92 22.21 12.00
N ALA A 34 -14.09 22.38 11.38
CA ALA A 34 -15.37 21.93 11.96
C ALA A 34 -15.41 20.41 12.18
N ARG A 35 -14.84 19.61 11.26
CA ARG A 35 -14.82 18.16 11.39
C ARG A 35 -13.89 17.66 12.49
N PHE A 36 -12.80 18.38 12.80
CA PHE A 36 -11.89 18.05 13.89
C PHE A 36 -12.34 18.61 15.24
N ALA A 37 -13.26 19.54 15.26
CA ALA A 37 -13.79 20.12 16.50
C ALA A 37 -14.35 19.04 17.44
N GLY A 38 -13.96 19.12 18.69
CA GLY A 38 -14.44 18.23 19.75
C GLY A 38 -13.75 16.87 19.87
N PHE A 39 -12.70 16.58 19.11
CA PHE A 39 -11.82 15.44 19.36
C PHE A 39 -10.70 15.84 20.33
N ASP A 40 -10.52 15.00 21.36
CA ASP A 40 -9.50 15.20 22.39
C ASP A 40 -8.26 14.30 22.19
N LEU A 41 -7.27 14.44 23.06
CA LEU A 41 -6.05 13.65 23.01
C LEU A 41 -6.30 12.14 23.09
N ALA A 42 -7.33 11.69 23.80
CA ALA A 42 -7.65 10.27 23.93
C ALA A 42 -8.18 9.72 22.60
N ASP A 43 -9.02 10.46 21.88
CA ASP A 43 -9.51 10.11 20.56
C ASP A 43 -8.35 9.96 19.58
N TRP A 44 -7.42 10.92 19.56
CA TRP A 44 -6.24 10.89 18.71
C TRP A 44 -5.32 9.71 19.03
N ARG A 45 -5.04 9.45 20.31
CA ARG A 45 -4.25 8.28 20.73
C ARG A 45 -4.87 6.96 20.27
N HIS A 46 -6.19 6.90 20.21
CA HIS A 46 -6.91 5.70 19.79
C HIS A 46 -6.71 5.38 18.30
N ILE A 47 -6.51 6.38 17.44
CA ILE A 47 -6.29 6.17 16.00
C ILE A 47 -4.80 6.26 15.57
N LEU A 48 -3.86 6.57 16.48
CA LEU A 48 -2.45 6.71 16.12
C LEU A 48 -1.88 5.48 15.42
N TYR A 49 -2.21 4.29 15.94
CA TYR A 49 -1.77 3.06 15.32
C TYR A 49 -2.28 2.93 13.88
N TRP A 50 -3.55 3.29 13.64
CA TRP A 50 -4.10 3.30 12.28
C TRP A 50 -3.43 4.34 11.39
N LEU A 51 -3.15 5.54 11.89
CA LEU A 51 -2.44 6.58 11.12
C LEU A 51 -1.06 6.09 10.68
N ASP A 52 -0.32 5.42 11.54
CA ASP A 52 0.99 4.89 11.24
C ASP A 52 0.91 3.77 10.18
N ILE A 53 0.11 2.74 10.41
CA ILE A 53 0.03 1.58 9.49
C ILE A 53 -0.65 1.91 8.16
N SER A 54 -1.57 2.88 8.15
CA SER A 54 -2.19 3.39 6.92
C SER A 54 -1.26 4.27 6.10
N GLY A 55 -0.13 4.70 6.70
CA GLY A 55 0.85 5.59 6.07
C GLY A 55 0.40 7.04 5.98
N LEU A 56 -0.66 7.46 6.72
CA LEU A 56 -1.23 8.79 6.61
C LEU A 56 -0.66 9.82 7.59
N ALA A 57 0.08 9.40 8.64
CA ALA A 57 0.49 10.30 9.72
C ALA A 57 1.23 11.55 9.22
N LEU A 58 2.25 11.37 8.36
CA LEU A 58 3.04 12.49 7.84
C LEU A 58 2.28 13.28 6.77
N TYR A 59 1.50 12.64 5.92
CA TYR A 59 0.62 13.32 4.98
C TYR A 59 -0.42 14.19 5.68
N LEU A 60 -0.96 13.74 6.82
CA LEU A 60 -1.90 14.53 7.62
C LEU A 60 -1.23 15.76 8.22
N LEU A 61 -0.02 15.60 8.78
CA LEU A 61 0.75 16.75 9.31
C LEU A 61 0.97 17.80 8.23
N ASP A 62 1.45 17.39 7.06
CA ASP A 62 1.69 18.24 5.90
C ASP A 62 0.40 18.96 5.46
N ARG A 63 -0.68 18.20 5.28
CA ARG A 63 -1.98 18.76 4.85
C ARG A 63 -2.55 19.77 5.83
N LEU A 64 -2.46 19.50 7.12
CA LEU A 64 -2.92 20.47 8.14
C LEU A 64 -2.02 21.70 8.20
N GLY A 65 -0.72 21.57 7.90
CA GLY A 65 0.19 22.69 7.68
C GLY A 65 -0.23 23.58 6.50
N GLU A 66 -0.49 22.97 5.33
CA GLU A 66 -1.00 23.69 4.15
C GLU A 66 -2.30 24.48 4.42
N LEU A 67 -3.18 23.90 5.24
CA LEU A 67 -4.46 24.52 5.61
C LEU A 67 -4.35 25.53 6.78
N GLY A 68 -3.19 25.68 7.42
CA GLY A 68 -3.03 26.49 8.64
C GLY A 68 -3.77 25.92 9.86
N LEU A 69 -4.02 24.60 9.88
CA LEU A 69 -4.85 23.90 10.86
C LEU A 69 -4.06 22.93 11.75
N GLU A 70 -2.74 23.07 11.86
CA GLU A 70 -1.94 22.20 12.74
C GLU A 70 -2.43 22.20 14.21
N ARG A 71 -3.12 23.27 14.63
CA ARG A 71 -3.75 23.36 15.96
C ARG A 71 -4.81 22.29 16.22
N CYS A 72 -5.37 21.67 15.18
CA CYS A 72 -6.33 20.56 15.31
C CYS A 72 -5.67 19.29 15.85
N LEU A 73 -4.33 19.18 15.75
CA LEU A 73 -3.58 18.11 16.39
C LEU A 73 -3.22 18.50 17.83
N PRO A 74 -3.48 17.63 18.82
CA PRO A 74 -2.93 17.83 20.17
C PRO A 74 -1.41 17.99 20.12
N GLU A 75 -0.86 18.87 20.97
CA GLU A 75 0.57 19.24 20.96
C GLU A 75 1.51 18.04 20.95
N SER A 76 1.27 17.05 21.82
CA SER A 76 2.12 15.85 21.90
C SER A 76 2.08 14.98 20.62
N ILE A 77 0.96 14.98 19.89
CA ILE A 77 0.82 14.27 18.61
C ILE A 77 1.55 15.05 17.51
N ARG A 78 1.39 16.35 17.48
CA ARG A 78 2.07 17.24 16.52
C ARG A 78 3.59 17.16 16.66
N GLN A 79 4.12 17.22 17.89
CA GLN A 79 5.55 17.07 18.16
C GLN A 79 6.07 15.70 17.71
N ARG A 80 5.32 14.62 17.99
CA ARG A 80 5.67 13.28 17.52
C ARG A 80 5.75 13.24 15.99
N PHE A 81 4.73 13.72 15.27
CA PHE A 81 4.72 13.68 13.80
C PHE A 81 5.83 14.55 13.19
N ARG A 82 6.19 15.68 13.82
CA ARG A 82 7.34 16.49 13.38
C ARG A 82 8.65 15.74 13.55
N GLN A 83 8.85 15.04 14.67
CA GLN A 83 10.03 14.19 14.88
C GLN A 83 10.06 13.02 13.89
N ASP A 84 8.91 12.35 13.67
CA ASP A 84 8.78 11.26 12.71
C ASP A 84 9.11 11.74 11.28
N LEU A 85 8.69 12.95 10.89
CA LEU A 85 9.04 13.56 9.62
C LEU A 85 10.53 13.80 9.46
N GLU A 86 11.19 14.31 10.49
CA GLU A 86 12.63 14.53 10.48
C GLU A 86 13.40 13.22 10.38
N ASP A 87 13.03 12.22 11.19
CA ASP A 87 13.59 10.87 11.10
C ASP A 87 13.41 10.28 9.69
N ASN A 88 12.23 10.46 9.09
CA ASN A 88 11.94 9.94 7.74
C ASN A 88 12.67 10.70 6.63
N ARG A 89 12.97 12.00 6.80
CA ARG A 89 13.83 12.76 5.88
C ARG A 89 15.24 12.18 5.83
N VAL A 90 15.83 11.91 6.98
CA VAL A 90 17.15 11.28 7.07
C VAL A 90 17.14 9.92 6.38
N ARG A 91 16.12 9.12 6.64
CA ARG A 91 15.94 7.81 6.04
C ARG A 91 15.76 7.87 4.52
N THR A 92 14.88 8.75 4.03
CA THR A 92 14.60 8.91 2.61
C THR A 92 15.84 9.38 1.84
N LYS A 93 16.63 10.28 2.44
CA LYS A 93 17.92 10.70 1.87
C LYS A 93 18.90 9.53 1.73
N ALA A 94 18.98 8.65 2.72
CA ALA A 94 19.82 7.45 2.67
C ALA A 94 19.34 6.47 1.58
N LEU A 95 18.03 6.22 1.48
CA LEU A 95 17.43 5.38 0.44
C LEU A 95 17.68 5.93 -0.96
N LEU A 96 17.57 7.25 -1.15
CA LEU A 96 17.83 7.89 -2.43
C LEU A 96 19.31 7.76 -2.84
N ALA A 97 20.23 7.98 -1.91
CA ALA A 97 21.66 7.81 -2.16
C ALA A 97 21.99 6.36 -2.56
N GLU A 98 21.41 5.38 -1.88
CA GLU A 98 21.58 3.96 -2.21
C GLU A 98 20.97 3.60 -3.55
N ALA A 99 19.74 4.04 -3.83
CA ALA A 99 19.09 3.85 -5.13
C ALA A 99 19.92 4.43 -6.28
N GLY A 100 20.48 5.62 -6.10
CA GLY A 100 21.37 6.26 -7.06
C GLY A 100 22.65 5.47 -7.30
N ALA A 101 23.31 4.98 -6.26
CA ALA A 101 24.52 4.19 -6.36
C ALA A 101 24.28 2.85 -7.09
N ILE A 102 23.20 2.16 -6.76
CA ILE A 102 22.77 0.92 -7.44
C ILE A 102 22.42 1.21 -8.90
N SER A 103 21.65 2.27 -9.18
CA SER A 103 21.29 2.70 -10.54
C SER A 103 22.51 2.98 -11.41
N HIS A 104 23.49 3.71 -10.87
CA HIS A 104 24.75 3.98 -11.55
C HIS A 104 25.50 2.68 -11.89
N SER A 105 25.55 1.75 -10.93
CA SER A 105 26.24 0.47 -11.13
C SER A 105 25.54 -0.40 -12.17
N MET A 106 24.20 -0.49 -12.15
CA MET A 106 23.42 -1.20 -13.17
C MET A 106 23.63 -0.60 -14.57
N SER A 107 23.60 0.73 -14.68
CA SER A 107 23.87 1.43 -15.95
C SER A 107 25.27 1.12 -16.50
N ARG A 108 26.29 1.12 -15.64
CA ARG A 108 27.67 0.75 -16.05
C ARG A 108 27.79 -0.70 -16.53
N CYS A 109 26.97 -1.59 -16.04
CA CYS A 109 26.89 -2.98 -16.51
C CYS A 109 26.03 -3.17 -17.76
N GLY A 110 25.47 -2.09 -18.34
CA GLY A 110 24.58 -2.15 -19.51
C GLY A 110 23.23 -2.78 -19.24
N ILE A 111 22.81 -2.87 -17.98
CA ILE A 111 21.52 -3.44 -17.58
C ILE A 111 20.43 -2.39 -17.80
N ALA A 112 19.38 -2.74 -18.56
CA ALA A 112 18.20 -1.92 -18.67
C ALA A 112 17.29 -2.13 -17.43
N PHE A 113 16.95 -1.03 -16.74
CA PHE A 113 16.15 -1.07 -15.52
C PHE A 113 15.29 0.17 -15.34
N ALA A 114 14.32 0.08 -14.44
CA ALA A 114 13.58 1.22 -13.90
C ALA A 114 13.37 1.06 -12.38
N LEU A 115 13.56 2.15 -11.62
CA LEU A 115 13.15 2.21 -10.21
C LEU A 115 11.62 2.36 -10.16
N LEU A 116 10.99 1.61 -9.26
CA LEU A 116 9.54 1.55 -9.11
C LEU A 116 9.12 2.16 -7.79
N LYS A 117 7.87 2.63 -7.71
CA LYS A 117 7.22 3.03 -6.45
C LYS A 117 8.04 4.05 -5.64
N GLY A 118 7.71 4.20 -4.35
CA GLY A 118 8.54 4.95 -3.42
C GLY A 118 8.89 6.37 -3.88
N ILE A 119 10.17 6.63 -3.97
CA ILE A 119 10.75 7.92 -4.37
C ILE A 119 10.27 8.37 -5.76
N THR A 120 10.04 7.42 -6.68
CA THR A 120 9.64 7.73 -8.06
C THR A 120 8.24 8.31 -8.19
N LEU A 121 7.44 8.26 -7.15
CA LEU A 121 6.06 8.77 -7.14
C LEU A 121 5.98 10.31 -7.06
N MET A 122 7.10 11.01 -6.82
CA MET A 122 7.16 12.46 -6.92
C MET A 122 7.09 12.91 -8.39
N PRO A 123 6.54 14.10 -8.68
CA PRO A 123 5.75 14.94 -7.77
C PRO A 123 4.26 14.59 -7.78
N ASP A 124 3.79 13.82 -8.78
CA ASP A 124 2.36 13.67 -9.09
C ASP A 124 1.58 13.00 -7.95
N SER A 125 2.13 11.92 -7.38
CA SER A 125 1.48 11.16 -6.30
C SER A 125 1.89 11.63 -4.91
N VAL A 126 3.13 12.09 -4.77
CA VAL A 126 3.76 12.42 -3.49
C VAL A 126 4.46 13.76 -3.63
N PRO A 127 4.05 14.82 -2.91
CA PRO A 127 4.66 16.13 -3.05
C PRO A 127 6.10 16.17 -2.52
N ASP A 128 6.40 15.46 -1.44
CA ASP A 128 7.73 15.28 -0.85
C ASP A 128 7.90 13.81 -0.46
N CYS A 129 8.94 13.15 -0.97
CA CYS A 129 9.22 11.73 -0.66
C CYS A 129 9.44 11.47 0.84
N ALA A 130 9.79 12.49 1.64
CA ALA A 130 9.90 12.37 3.09
C ALA A 130 8.54 12.20 3.79
N LEU A 131 7.43 12.50 3.15
CA LEU A 131 6.08 12.24 3.69
C LEU A 131 5.67 10.77 3.58
N ARG A 132 6.34 10.02 2.71
CA ARG A 132 6.04 8.64 2.44
C ARG A 132 6.93 7.70 3.25
N TRP A 133 6.30 6.86 4.06
CA TRP A 133 7.03 5.76 4.68
C TRP A 133 7.30 4.65 3.66
N GLN A 134 8.58 4.36 3.44
CA GLN A 134 9.06 3.33 2.52
C GLN A 134 10.10 2.45 3.21
N ILE A 135 10.05 1.12 3.01
CA ILE A 135 10.97 0.17 3.66
C ILE A 135 11.99 -0.40 2.67
N ASP A 136 11.61 -0.51 1.42
CA ASP A 136 12.26 -1.26 0.36
C ASP A 136 12.53 -0.39 -0.86
N LEU A 137 13.47 -0.83 -1.66
CA LEU A 137 13.69 -0.35 -3.02
C LEU A 137 13.15 -1.41 -3.99
N ASP A 138 12.34 -0.97 -4.95
CA ASP A 138 11.81 -1.84 -5.99
C ASP A 138 12.46 -1.49 -7.33
N PHE A 139 13.12 -2.44 -7.97
CA PHE A 139 13.65 -2.28 -9.32
C PHE A 139 12.96 -3.23 -10.29
N MET A 140 12.79 -2.80 -11.53
CA MET A 140 12.35 -3.64 -12.64
C MET A 140 13.52 -3.83 -13.59
N VAL A 141 13.72 -5.07 -14.04
CA VAL A 141 14.72 -5.42 -15.06
C VAL A 141 14.11 -6.40 -16.07
N ALA A 142 14.71 -6.53 -17.25
CA ALA A 142 14.39 -7.64 -18.14
C ALA A 142 14.75 -8.98 -17.48
N ALA A 143 13.94 -10.02 -17.72
CA ALA A 143 14.19 -11.34 -17.11
C ALA A 143 15.58 -11.89 -17.46
N GLY A 144 16.11 -11.60 -18.68
CA GLY A 144 17.45 -11.99 -19.10
C GLY A 144 18.57 -11.33 -18.29
N ASP A 145 18.33 -10.14 -17.72
CA ASP A 145 19.32 -9.37 -16.96
C ASP A 145 19.25 -9.62 -15.44
N ALA A 146 18.28 -10.42 -14.97
CA ALA A 146 18.03 -10.60 -13.54
C ALA A 146 19.25 -11.13 -12.78
N THR A 147 20.02 -12.06 -13.37
CA THR A 147 21.23 -12.60 -12.76
C THR A 147 22.33 -11.55 -12.66
N ALA A 148 22.57 -10.76 -13.72
CA ALA A 148 23.55 -9.69 -13.72
C ALA A 148 23.17 -8.60 -12.71
N ALA A 149 21.90 -8.20 -12.65
CA ALA A 149 21.38 -7.28 -11.65
C ALA A 149 21.56 -7.83 -10.23
N GLY A 150 21.29 -9.13 -10.00
CA GLY A 150 21.55 -9.79 -8.72
C GLY A 150 23.01 -9.70 -8.29
N HIS A 151 23.97 -9.89 -9.19
CA HIS A 151 25.40 -9.72 -8.90
C HIS A 151 25.74 -8.27 -8.51
N VAL A 152 25.16 -7.28 -9.19
CA VAL A 152 25.30 -5.88 -8.79
C VAL A 152 24.81 -5.69 -7.35
N LEU A 153 23.63 -6.20 -7.00
CA LEU A 153 23.08 -6.08 -5.66
C LEU A 153 23.94 -6.76 -4.59
N MET A 154 24.51 -7.93 -4.89
CA MET A 154 25.45 -8.61 -3.99
C MET A 154 26.69 -7.77 -3.71
N ALA A 155 27.20 -6.99 -4.68
CA ALA A 155 28.33 -6.08 -4.48
C ALA A 155 27.99 -4.93 -3.50
N PHE A 156 26.69 -4.59 -3.32
CA PHE A 156 26.19 -3.66 -2.31
C PHE A 156 25.88 -4.32 -0.95
N GLY A 157 26.27 -5.59 -0.78
CA GLY A 157 26.09 -6.33 0.45
C GLY A 157 24.69 -6.96 0.64
N TYR A 158 23.90 -7.02 -0.44
CA TYR A 158 22.62 -7.72 -0.43
C TYR A 158 22.81 -9.23 -0.61
N THR A 159 21.94 -10.01 0.03
CA THR A 159 21.84 -11.46 -0.16
C THR A 159 20.46 -11.81 -0.66
N LEU A 160 20.34 -12.75 -1.57
CA LEU A 160 19.08 -13.26 -2.06
C LEU A 160 18.35 -13.97 -0.92
N HIS A 161 17.15 -13.53 -0.59
CA HIS A 161 16.32 -14.06 0.49
C HIS A 161 15.26 -15.03 -0.04
N ALA A 162 14.55 -14.65 -1.12
CA ALA A 162 13.50 -15.46 -1.71
C ALA A 162 13.34 -15.17 -3.21
N VAL A 163 12.75 -16.13 -3.93
CA VAL A 163 12.27 -15.95 -5.31
C VAL A 163 10.79 -16.32 -5.32
N CYS A 164 9.94 -15.36 -5.68
CA CYS A 164 8.49 -15.51 -5.70
C CYS A 164 7.93 -15.08 -7.06
N GLY A 165 7.55 -16.04 -7.89
CA GLY A 165 7.04 -15.76 -9.24
C GLY A 165 8.04 -14.95 -10.07
N ASN A 166 7.68 -13.74 -10.45
CA ASN A 166 8.50 -12.83 -11.25
C ASN A 166 9.27 -11.81 -10.38
N SER A 167 9.51 -12.09 -9.11
CA SER A 167 10.33 -11.23 -8.25
C SER A 167 11.36 -11.99 -7.45
N MET A 168 12.47 -11.31 -7.16
CA MET A 168 13.56 -11.76 -6.31
C MET A 168 13.67 -10.78 -5.15
N GLU A 169 13.59 -11.28 -3.92
CA GLU A 169 13.71 -10.49 -2.70
C GLU A 169 15.14 -10.56 -2.17
N PHE A 170 15.75 -9.41 -1.94
CA PHE A 170 17.09 -9.26 -1.39
C PHE A 170 17.04 -8.54 -0.04
N THR A 171 17.93 -8.93 0.86
CA THR A 171 18.09 -8.28 2.16
C THR A 171 19.54 -8.00 2.45
N ALA A 172 19.83 -6.91 3.15
CA ALA A 172 21.15 -6.55 3.64
C ALA A 172 21.08 -6.02 5.07
N GLY A 173 22.16 -6.20 5.84
CA GLY A 173 22.24 -5.76 7.22
C GLY A 173 21.62 -6.76 8.21
N GLN A 174 21.55 -6.34 9.48
CA GLN A 174 21.04 -7.21 10.56
C GLN A 174 19.52 -7.13 10.65
N SER A 175 18.88 -8.28 10.76
CA SER A 175 17.43 -8.37 11.01
C SER A 175 17.12 -7.89 12.44
N SER A 176 16.16 -6.99 12.55
CA SER A 176 15.59 -6.58 13.84
C SER A 176 14.10 -6.86 13.86
N ALA A 177 13.56 -7.12 15.05
CA ALA A 177 12.12 -7.27 15.20
C ALA A 177 11.41 -5.98 14.74
N PRO A 178 10.34 -6.08 13.94
CA PRO A 178 9.61 -4.91 13.47
C PRO A 178 8.99 -4.16 14.67
N ASP A 179 9.32 -2.88 14.79
CA ASP A 179 8.76 -1.97 15.79
C ASP A 179 8.09 -0.81 15.08
N ILE A 180 6.77 -0.75 15.15
CA ILE A 180 5.98 0.31 14.53
C ILE A 180 6.33 1.71 15.03
N ARG A 181 6.86 1.83 16.25
CA ARG A 181 7.30 3.11 16.81
C ARG A 181 8.55 3.65 16.15
N LYS A 182 9.25 2.81 15.38
CA LYS A 182 10.52 3.14 14.71
C LYS A 182 10.40 3.10 13.20
N ILE A 183 9.18 3.02 12.65
CA ILE A 183 8.96 2.86 11.19
C ILE A 183 9.58 3.99 10.36
N TYR A 184 9.74 5.18 10.92
CA TYR A 184 10.31 6.35 10.25
C TYR A 184 11.83 6.46 10.41
N ARG A 185 12.45 5.66 11.28
CA ARG A 185 13.90 5.70 11.53
C ARG A 185 14.67 4.89 10.50
N VAL A 186 15.94 5.21 10.37
CA VAL A 186 16.86 4.37 9.57
C VAL A 186 16.96 3.00 10.21
N HIS A 187 16.70 1.95 9.43
CA HIS A 187 16.83 0.57 9.88
C HIS A 187 18.19 0.01 9.47
N SER A 188 18.75 -0.87 10.31
CA SER A 188 19.95 -1.65 9.98
C SER A 188 19.70 -2.65 8.84
N GLN A 189 18.48 -3.22 8.80
CA GLN A 189 18.07 -4.08 7.71
C GLN A 189 17.53 -3.25 6.54
N ARG A 190 18.06 -3.53 5.36
CA ARG A 190 17.60 -2.97 4.08
C ARG A 190 16.94 -4.08 3.27
N SER A 191 15.89 -3.77 2.55
CA SER A 191 15.18 -4.69 1.67
C SER A 191 15.13 -4.13 0.26
N LEU A 192 15.24 -5.01 -0.73
CA LEU A 192 15.14 -4.66 -2.13
C LEU A 192 14.38 -5.78 -2.87
N GLU A 193 13.43 -5.41 -3.71
CA GLU A 193 12.72 -6.32 -4.59
C GLU A 193 13.10 -6.06 -6.04
N LEU A 194 13.58 -7.09 -6.73
CA LEU A 194 13.89 -7.06 -8.16
C LEU A 194 12.76 -7.73 -8.93
N HIS A 195 11.95 -6.94 -9.62
CA HIS A 195 10.85 -7.40 -10.45
C HIS A 195 11.37 -7.75 -11.86
N MET A 196 11.11 -8.96 -12.32
CA MET A 196 11.51 -9.44 -13.64
C MET A 196 10.37 -9.19 -14.64
N LEU A 197 10.62 -8.34 -15.63
CA LEU A 197 9.69 -8.16 -16.74
C LEU A 197 9.77 -9.39 -17.65
N SER A 198 8.66 -10.14 -17.76
CA SER A 198 8.59 -11.29 -18.65
C SER A 198 8.71 -10.86 -20.10
N THR A 199 9.60 -11.52 -20.85
CA THR A 199 9.74 -11.33 -22.31
C THR A 199 8.77 -12.21 -23.11
N ALA A 200 7.96 -13.05 -22.43
CA ALA A 200 6.96 -13.86 -23.10
C ALA A 200 5.85 -12.96 -23.70
N PRO A 201 5.44 -13.20 -24.96
CA PRO A 201 4.34 -12.44 -25.54
C PRO A 201 3.06 -12.68 -24.75
N GLY A 202 2.33 -11.60 -24.43
CA GLY A 202 0.99 -11.68 -23.84
C GLY A 202 -0.01 -12.36 -24.78
N ARG A 203 -1.26 -12.55 -24.34
CA ARG A 203 -2.37 -13.12 -25.12
C ARG A 203 -2.74 -12.24 -26.34
N GLY A 204 -1.92 -12.04 -27.28
CA GLY A 204 -2.12 -11.18 -28.46
C GLY A 204 -0.82 -10.93 -29.19
N GLY A 205 0.29 -11.58 -28.79
CA GLY A 205 1.58 -11.48 -29.48
C GLY A 205 2.34 -10.17 -29.27
N GLN A 206 1.75 -9.16 -28.66
CA GLN A 206 2.44 -7.91 -28.32
C GLN A 206 3.15 -8.00 -26.96
N ARG A 207 4.37 -7.51 -26.90
CA ARG A 207 5.16 -7.42 -25.67
C ARG A 207 4.87 -6.10 -24.97
N SER A 208 4.56 -6.13 -23.68
CA SER A 208 4.62 -4.94 -22.87
C SER A 208 6.09 -4.65 -22.56
N ASP A 209 6.65 -3.67 -23.25
CA ASP A 209 8.02 -3.24 -23.01
C ASP A 209 8.03 -1.92 -22.22
N ARG A 210 7.76 -2.03 -20.92
CA ARG A 210 7.78 -0.87 -20.01
C ARG A 210 9.17 -0.25 -19.89
N LEU A 211 10.23 -1.06 -20.04
CA LEU A 211 11.60 -0.57 -19.93
C LEU A 211 11.99 0.29 -21.14
N SER A 212 11.46 0.03 -22.33
CA SER A 212 11.71 0.89 -23.50
C SER A 212 11.06 2.27 -23.40
N ARG A 213 10.02 2.40 -22.57
CA ARG A 213 9.33 3.67 -22.26
C ARG A 213 9.86 4.33 -20.99
N ALA A 214 10.83 3.72 -20.31
CA ALA A 214 11.43 4.29 -19.11
C ALA A 214 12.05 5.65 -19.40
N GLN A 215 11.92 6.56 -18.44
CA GLN A 215 12.40 7.94 -18.53
C GLN A 215 13.40 8.21 -17.40
N VAL A 216 14.51 8.87 -17.71
CA VAL A 216 15.43 9.33 -16.66
C VAL A 216 14.84 10.56 -16.01
N ARG A 217 14.64 10.49 -14.70
CA ARG A 217 14.17 11.61 -13.87
C ARG A 217 15.18 11.93 -12.80
N GLU A 218 15.24 13.20 -12.41
CA GLU A 218 16.19 13.69 -11.42
C GLU A 218 15.51 13.79 -10.03
N PHE A 219 16.16 13.21 -9.02
CA PHE A 219 15.71 13.26 -7.63
C PHE A 219 16.86 13.82 -6.77
N SER A 220 16.74 15.07 -6.34
CA SER A 220 17.76 15.78 -5.56
C SER A 220 19.17 15.71 -6.22
N GLY A 221 19.24 15.93 -7.53
CA GLY A 221 20.48 15.87 -8.30
C GLY A 221 20.93 14.46 -8.72
N VAL A 222 20.15 13.41 -8.42
CA VAL A 222 20.48 12.02 -8.78
C VAL A 222 19.59 11.59 -9.95
N PRO A 223 20.15 11.33 -11.15
CA PRO A 223 19.39 10.83 -12.29
C PRO A 223 19.10 9.35 -12.12
N ILE A 224 17.82 8.97 -12.20
CA ILE A 224 17.36 7.59 -12.03
C ILE A 224 16.35 7.25 -13.14
N PRO A 225 16.51 6.13 -13.87
CA PRO A 225 15.49 5.61 -14.76
C PRO A 225 14.23 5.19 -13.98
N THR A 226 13.08 5.66 -14.42
CA THR A 226 11.75 5.37 -13.82
C THR A 226 10.78 4.99 -14.91
N LEU A 227 9.66 4.38 -14.56
CA LEU A 227 8.59 4.14 -15.52
C LEU A 227 8.06 5.45 -16.11
N SER A 228 7.46 5.39 -17.30
CA SER A 228 6.66 6.50 -17.83
C SER A 228 5.52 6.84 -16.86
N PRO A 229 4.99 8.07 -16.85
CA PRO A 229 3.85 8.42 -15.98
C PRO A 229 2.64 7.50 -16.15
N ALA A 230 2.32 7.08 -17.39
CA ALA A 230 1.23 6.17 -17.68
C ALA A 230 1.48 4.76 -17.14
N ASP A 231 2.69 4.19 -17.39
CA ASP A 231 3.08 2.91 -16.80
C ASP A 231 3.08 2.94 -15.28
N MET A 232 3.48 4.08 -14.69
CA MET A 232 3.48 4.28 -13.23
C MET A 232 2.05 4.28 -12.67
N LEU A 233 1.08 4.94 -13.30
CA LEU A 233 -0.31 4.91 -12.87
C LEU A 233 -0.89 3.50 -12.92
N VAL A 234 -0.68 2.78 -14.03
CA VAL A 234 -1.13 1.40 -14.20
C VAL A 234 -0.46 0.47 -13.18
N GLN A 235 0.83 0.68 -12.89
CA GLN A 235 1.54 -0.08 -11.86
C GLN A 235 1.00 0.20 -10.45
N GLN A 236 0.69 1.47 -10.13
CA GLN A 236 0.05 1.83 -8.85
C GLN A 236 -1.32 1.18 -8.71
N SER A 237 -2.14 1.17 -9.77
CA SER A 237 -3.45 0.53 -9.75
C SER A 237 -3.35 -0.98 -9.52
N ALA A 238 -2.44 -1.67 -10.22
CA ALA A 238 -2.19 -3.09 -10.06
C ALA A 238 -1.70 -3.44 -8.64
N HIS A 239 -0.79 -2.62 -8.09
CA HIS A 239 -0.30 -2.75 -6.72
C HIS A 239 -1.43 -2.58 -5.69
N LEU A 240 -2.22 -1.51 -5.81
CA LEU A 240 -3.37 -1.25 -4.94
C LEU A 240 -4.39 -2.40 -4.99
N PHE A 241 -4.72 -2.88 -6.20
CA PHE A 241 -5.66 -3.97 -6.39
C PHE A 241 -5.17 -5.31 -5.81
N LYS A 242 -3.86 -5.62 -5.96
CA LYS A 242 -3.21 -6.76 -5.30
C LYS A 242 -3.46 -6.74 -3.79
N HIS A 243 -3.34 -5.57 -3.16
CA HIS A 243 -3.54 -5.40 -1.73
C HIS A 243 -5.02 -5.40 -1.33
N LEU A 244 -5.93 -4.89 -2.16
CA LEU A 244 -7.38 -5.05 -1.98
C LEU A 244 -7.80 -6.52 -1.97
N CYS A 245 -7.10 -7.37 -2.72
CA CYS A 245 -7.24 -8.82 -2.70
C CYS A 245 -6.46 -9.48 -1.54
N GLY A 246 -5.98 -8.74 -0.55
CA GLY A 246 -5.23 -9.19 0.61
C GLY A 246 -5.85 -8.75 1.94
N GLU A 247 -5.22 -9.15 3.05
CA GLU A 247 -5.72 -8.85 4.40
C GLU A 247 -5.70 -7.36 4.75
N HIS A 248 -4.73 -6.60 4.21
CA HIS A 248 -4.52 -5.19 4.56
C HIS A 248 -4.20 -4.33 3.35
N THR A 249 -4.83 -3.15 3.30
CA THR A 249 -4.59 -2.12 2.28
C THR A 249 -4.23 -0.81 2.98
N ARG A 250 -3.10 -0.21 2.61
CA ARG A 250 -2.73 1.11 3.14
C ARG A 250 -3.55 2.20 2.48
N VAL A 251 -4.06 3.11 3.27
CA VAL A 251 -4.83 4.26 2.78
C VAL A 251 -3.95 5.24 2.00
N SER A 252 -2.68 5.37 2.38
CA SER A 252 -1.73 6.22 1.66
C SER A 252 -1.57 5.82 0.19
N TRP A 253 -1.65 4.53 -0.16
CA TRP A 253 -1.61 4.10 -1.57
C TRP A 253 -2.82 4.59 -2.36
N VAL A 254 -4.00 4.66 -1.73
CA VAL A 254 -5.21 5.23 -2.36
C VAL A 254 -5.06 6.74 -2.52
N LEU A 255 -4.51 7.45 -1.52
CA LEU A 255 -4.22 8.88 -1.56
C LEU A 255 -3.19 9.22 -2.65
N GLU A 256 -2.08 8.48 -2.70
CA GLU A 256 -1.01 8.62 -3.69
C GLU A 256 -1.56 8.42 -5.11
N PHE A 257 -2.38 7.38 -5.30
CA PHE A 257 -3.05 7.12 -6.58
C PHE A 257 -4.04 8.23 -6.95
N TRP A 258 -4.88 8.67 -6.01
CA TRP A 258 -5.83 9.77 -6.23
C TRP A 258 -5.11 11.07 -6.61
N ARG A 259 -4.00 11.42 -5.94
CA ARG A 259 -3.19 12.59 -6.26
C ARG A 259 -2.61 12.51 -7.68
N HIS A 260 -2.11 11.36 -8.10
CA HIS A 260 -1.61 11.16 -9.46
C HIS A 260 -2.71 11.44 -10.50
N VAL A 261 -3.90 10.87 -10.29
CA VAL A 261 -5.06 11.11 -11.16
C VAL A 261 -5.41 12.61 -11.20
N GLN A 262 -5.44 13.28 -10.04
CA GLN A 262 -5.74 14.71 -9.96
C GLN A 262 -4.67 15.57 -10.65
N ALA A 263 -3.40 15.25 -10.51
CA ALA A 263 -2.30 15.96 -11.16
C ALA A 263 -2.39 15.87 -12.70
N ARG A 264 -2.91 14.76 -13.22
CA ARG A 264 -3.01 14.46 -14.66
C ARG A 264 -4.44 14.56 -15.23
N ARG A 265 -5.40 15.11 -14.46
CA ARG A 265 -6.83 15.10 -14.84
C ARG A 265 -7.14 15.70 -16.21
N GLY A 266 -6.42 16.76 -16.61
CA GLY A 266 -6.59 17.48 -17.88
C GLY A 266 -5.62 17.06 -19.00
N ASP A 267 -4.77 16.07 -18.77
CA ASP A 267 -3.73 15.64 -19.72
C ASP A 267 -4.26 14.53 -20.63
N ALA A 268 -4.84 14.92 -21.78
CA ALA A 268 -5.40 13.96 -22.73
C ALA A 268 -4.35 13.00 -23.30
N THR A 269 -3.11 13.45 -23.51
CA THR A 269 -2.01 12.62 -24.01
C THR A 269 -1.67 11.52 -23.01
N PHE A 270 -1.53 11.90 -21.74
CA PHE A 270 -1.31 10.95 -20.65
C PHE A 270 -2.39 9.86 -20.58
N TRP A 271 -3.67 10.24 -20.69
CA TRP A 271 -4.77 9.26 -20.64
C TRP A 271 -4.82 8.36 -21.86
N ALA A 272 -4.49 8.85 -23.05
CA ALA A 272 -4.35 8.01 -24.24
C ALA A 272 -3.20 7.00 -24.09
N GLU A 273 -2.08 7.40 -23.46
CA GLU A 273 -1.00 6.48 -23.11
C GLU A 273 -1.45 5.43 -22.09
N VAL A 274 -2.22 5.82 -21.05
CA VAL A 274 -2.79 4.87 -20.06
C VAL A 274 -3.67 3.83 -20.76
N GLU A 275 -4.57 4.25 -21.67
CA GLU A 275 -5.38 3.33 -22.45
C GLU A 275 -4.55 2.36 -23.29
N SER A 276 -3.48 2.87 -23.90
CA SER A 276 -2.54 2.04 -24.69
C SER A 276 -1.82 1.01 -23.82
N VAL A 277 -1.37 1.39 -22.62
CA VAL A 277 -0.73 0.47 -21.66
C VAL A 277 -1.71 -0.61 -21.20
N VAL A 278 -2.96 -0.22 -20.87
CA VAL A 278 -4.00 -1.18 -20.45
C VAL A 278 -4.38 -2.13 -21.61
N ALA A 279 -4.42 -1.65 -22.85
CA ALA A 279 -4.67 -2.50 -24.03
C ALA A 279 -3.57 -3.56 -24.22
N LEU A 280 -2.30 -3.23 -23.90
CA LEU A 280 -1.17 -4.19 -23.91
C LEU A 280 -1.22 -5.18 -22.74
N GLU A 281 -1.86 -4.79 -21.62
CA GLU A 281 -1.95 -5.56 -20.38
C GLU A 281 -3.39 -5.67 -19.87
N PRO A 282 -4.29 -6.40 -20.58
CA PRO A 282 -5.73 -6.44 -20.25
C PRO A 282 -6.04 -6.85 -18.81
N GLN A 283 -5.15 -7.61 -18.17
CA GLN A 283 -5.29 -8.00 -16.76
C GLN A 283 -5.26 -6.81 -15.80
N THR A 284 -4.80 -5.63 -16.26
CA THR A 284 -4.75 -4.39 -15.46
C THR A 284 -6.03 -3.57 -15.54
N GLU A 285 -6.96 -3.86 -16.45
CA GLU A 285 -8.20 -3.09 -16.66
C GLU A 285 -9.07 -3.08 -15.40
N ILE A 286 -9.32 -4.23 -14.80
CA ILE A 286 -10.09 -4.33 -13.55
C ILE A 286 -9.36 -3.61 -12.42
N ALA A 287 -8.03 -3.72 -12.36
CA ALA A 287 -7.23 -3.06 -11.34
C ALA A 287 -7.32 -1.53 -11.44
N LEU A 288 -7.24 -0.98 -12.66
CA LEU A 288 -7.36 0.45 -12.90
C LEU A 288 -8.75 0.96 -12.51
N GLY A 289 -9.81 0.34 -13.01
CA GLY A 289 -11.18 0.72 -12.66
C GLY A 289 -11.47 0.64 -11.16
N ALA A 290 -11.00 -0.43 -10.51
CA ALA A 290 -11.16 -0.61 -9.07
C ALA A 290 -10.40 0.45 -8.24
N ALA A 291 -9.16 0.79 -8.63
CA ALA A 291 -8.38 1.83 -8.00
C ALA A 291 -9.02 3.22 -8.16
N LEU A 292 -9.51 3.54 -9.36
CA LEU A 292 -10.22 4.79 -9.65
C LEU A 292 -11.50 4.91 -8.82
N LEU A 293 -12.33 3.88 -8.78
CA LEU A 293 -13.56 3.89 -8.00
C LEU A 293 -13.28 4.03 -6.51
N LEU A 294 -12.33 3.25 -5.96
CA LEU A 294 -11.97 3.34 -4.54
C LEU A 294 -11.41 4.71 -4.18
N ALA A 295 -10.56 5.30 -5.03
CA ALA A 295 -10.00 6.63 -4.83
C ALA A 295 -11.10 7.70 -4.85
N SER A 296 -12.05 7.62 -5.78
CA SER A 296 -13.21 8.50 -5.86
C SER A 296 -14.10 8.41 -4.61
N LEU A 297 -14.40 7.19 -4.14
CA LEU A 297 -15.20 6.96 -2.92
C LEU A 297 -14.50 7.45 -1.65
N THR A 298 -13.16 7.55 -1.66
CA THR A 298 -12.37 7.88 -0.46
C THR A 298 -12.01 9.35 -0.37
N PHE A 299 -11.59 9.96 -1.47
CA PHE A 299 -11.00 11.31 -1.52
C PHE A 299 -11.74 12.28 -2.44
N GLY A 300 -12.93 11.90 -2.91
CA GLY A 300 -13.76 12.74 -3.76
C GLY A 300 -13.65 12.42 -5.26
N PRO A 301 -14.60 12.94 -6.04
CA PRO A 301 -14.86 12.50 -7.40
C PRO A 301 -13.68 12.72 -8.35
N ILE A 302 -13.53 11.79 -9.28
CA ILE A 302 -12.57 11.83 -10.40
C ILE A 302 -13.33 12.11 -11.72
N GLU A 303 -14.53 12.61 -11.62
CA GLU A 303 -15.59 12.57 -12.65
C GLU A 303 -15.31 13.39 -13.90
N GLU A 304 -14.40 14.35 -13.87
CA GLU A 304 -14.14 15.24 -15.01
C GLU A 304 -13.37 14.54 -16.14
N ASN A 305 -12.78 13.38 -15.89
CA ASN A 305 -12.01 12.62 -16.88
C ASN A 305 -12.85 11.49 -17.50
N ALA A 306 -13.12 11.60 -18.82
CA ALA A 306 -13.92 10.62 -19.56
C ALA A 306 -13.27 9.23 -19.57
N CYS A 307 -11.94 9.13 -19.68
CA CYS A 307 -11.21 7.84 -19.68
C CYS A 307 -11.29 7.16 -18.31
N ALA A 308 -11.15 7.94 -17.22
CA ALA A 308 -11.31 7.41 -15.87
C ALA A 308 -12.74 6.89 -15.64
N ARG A 309 -13.78 7.61 -16.09
CA ARG A 309 -15.16 7.14 -16.04
C ARG A 309 -15.35 5.85 -16.84
N ALA A 310 -14.87 5.82 -18.08
CA ALA A 310 -14.96 4.64 -18.92
C ALA A 310 -14.30 3.40 -18.27
N ALA A 311 -13.13 3.57 -17.62
CA ALA A 311 -12.49 2.48 -16.89
C ALA A 311 -13.30 2.01 -15.67
N ILE A 312 -13.97 2.92 -14.95
CA ILE A 312 -14.90 2.56 -13.86
C ILE A 312 -16.13 1.85 -14.41
N ASP A 313 -16.66 2.31 -15.54
CA ASP A 313 -17.90 1.75 -16.14
C ASP A 313 -17.69 0.34 -16.70
N LYS A 314 -16.46 0.00 -17.07
CA LYS A 314 -16.08 -1.36 -17.50
C LYS A 314 -15.92 -2.36 -16.34
N LEU A 315 -15.94 -1.91 -15.07
CA LEU A 315 -15.86 -2.83 -13.93
C LEU A 315 -17.01 -3.83 -13.93
N PRO A 316 -16.73 -5.12 -13.67
CA PRO A 316 -17.78 -6.08 -13.37
C PRO A 316 -18.69 -5.58 -12.24
N GLN A 317 -20.00 -5.73 -12.40
CA GLN A 317 -21.00 -5.19 -11.47
C GLN A 317 -20.79 -5.66 -10.02
N ASN A 318 -20.43 -6.93 -9.84
CA ASN A 318 -20.10 -7.52 -8.54
C ASN A 318 -18.84 -6.88 -7.89
N VAL A 319 -17.81 -6.55 -8.68
CA VAL A 319 -16.60 -5.86 -8.18
C VAL A 319 -16.95 -4.42 -7.77
N ARG A 320 -17.73 -3.71 -8.59
CA ARG A 320 -18.23 -2.36 -8.26
C ARG A 320 -19.02 -2.38 -6.95
N LEU A 321 -20.00 -3.26 -6.83
CA LEU A 321 -20.82 -3.41 -5.63
C LEU A 321 -19.98 -3.72 -4.39
N TRP A 322 -18.94 -4.57 -4.53
CA TRP A 322 -18.03 -4.88 -3.42
C TRP A 322 -17.27 -3.63 -2.95
N LEU A 323 -16.74 -2.83 -3.85
CA LEU A 323 -16.01 -1.59 -3.53
C LEU A 323 -16.93 -0.59 -2.82
N GLU A 324 -18.14 -0.37 -3.31
CA GLU A 324 -19.14 0.52 -2.72
C GLU A 324 -19.58 0.05 -1.32
N THR A 325 -19.68 -1.27 -1.12
CA THR A 325 -20.13 -1.85 0.16
C THR A 325 -19.01 -1.92 1.20
N PHE A 326 -17.82 -2.36 0.80
CA PHE A 326 -16.75 -2.74 1.71
C PHE A 326 -15.50 -1.88 1.60
N GLY A 327 -15.30 -1.13 0.52
CA GLY A 327 -14.07 -0.37 0.28
C GLY A 327 -13.67 0.51 1.46
N MET A 328 -14.57 1.38 1.94
CA MET A 328 -14.29 2.23 3.10
C MET A 328 -14.08 1.44 4.40
N ARG A 329 -14.73 0.30 4.58
CA ARG A 329 -14.53 -0.55 5.77
C ARG A 329 -13.14 -1.18 5.77
N VAL A 330 -12.65 -1.61 4.60
CA VAL A 330 -11.29 -2.14 4.44
C VAL A 330 -10.25 -1.10 4.80
N LEU A 331 -10.41 0.14 4.33
CA LEU A 331 -9.48 1.24 4.61
C LEU A 331 -9.47 1.69 6.09
N HIS A 332 -10.58 1.54 6.79
CA HIS A 332 -10.67 1.88 8.23
C HIS A 332 -10.16 0.76 9.16
N THR A 333 -9.78 -0.39 8.61
CA THR A 333 -9.35 -1.54 9.42
C THR A 333 -7.93 -1.36 9.92
N ASP A 334 -7.70 -1.70 11.19
CA ASP A 334 -6.36 -1.76 11.78
C ASP A 334 -5.65 -3.06 11.37
N SER A 335 -4.32 -3.11 11.47
CA SER A 335 -3.57 -4.37 11.26
C SER A 335 -4.01 -5.44 12.29
N PRO A 336 -4.07 -6.70 11.90
CA PRO A 336 -3.57 -7.29 10.67
C PRO A 336 -4.53 -7.21 9.48
N GLY A 337 -5.65 -6.49 9.58
CA GLY A 337 -6.56 -6.28 8.47
C GLY A 337 -7.92 -6.95 8.64
N ASN A 338 -8.50 -7.46 7.56
CA ASN A 338 -9.83 -8.07 7.54
C ASN A 338 -9.88 -9.23 6.53
N LYS A 339 -10.98 -9.99 6.53
CA LYS A 339 -11.20 -11.09 5.57
C LYS A 339 -12.26 -10.78 4.51
N LEU A 340 -12.71 -9.53 4.39
CA LEU A 340 -13.67 -9.11 3.36
C LEU A 340 -13.13 -9.26 1.94
N TYR A 341 -11.79 -9.18 1.78
CA TYR A 341 -11.12 -9.45 0.52
C TYR A 341 -11.41 -10.85 -0.06
N LEU A 342 -11.76 -11.83 0.78
CA LEU A 342 -12.10 -13.18 0.32
C LEU A 342 -13.40 -13.19 -0.49
N ILE A 343 -14.34 -12.28 -0.19
CA ILE A 343 -15.55 -12.07 -1.00
C ILE A 343 -15.13 -11.55 -2.39
N LEU A 344 -14.28 -10.51 -2.45
CA LEU A 344 -13.77 -9.99 -3.73
C LEU A 344 -13.05 -11.07 -4.53
N ARG A 345 -12.21 -11.88 -3.87
CA ARG A 345 -11.53 -13.00 -4.55
C ARG A 345 -12.48 -14.07 -5.09
N GLN A 346 -13.64 -14.28 -4.47
CA GLN A 346 -14.66 -15.18 -5.01
C GLN A 346 -15.26 -14.63 -6.29
N GLU A 347 -15.59 -13.34 -6.29
CA GLU A 347 -16.19 -12.67 -7.44
C GLU A 347 -15.25 -12.56 -8.66
N LEU A 348 -13.94 -12.54 -8.43
CA LEU A 348 -12.92 -12.49 -9.50
C LEU A 348 -12.57 -13.84 -10.12
N ARG A 349 -13.07 -14.95 -9.55
CA ARG A 349 -12.75 -16.30 -10.03
C ARG A 349 -13.91 -16.88 -10.83
N SER A 350 -13.56 -17.56 -11.93
CA SER A 350 -14.51 -18.42 -12.61
C SER A 350 -14.91 -19.62 -11.73
N GLU A 351 -16.16 -20.07 -11.83
CA GLU A 351 -16.92 -20.87 -10.86
C GLU A 351 -16.33 -22.22 -10.38
N SER A 352 -15.31 -22.79 -11.01
CA SER A 352 -15.04 -24.23 -10.83
C SER A 352 -13.94 -24.65 -9.86
N SER A 353 -13.06 -23.75 -9.37
CA SER A 353 -11.86 -24.23 -8.63
C SER A 353 -11.62 -23.65 -7.21
N SER A 354 -12.54 -22.90 -6.65
CA SER A 354 -12.15 -21.91 -5.60
C SER A 354 -12.57 -22.20 -4.15
N ARG A 355 -13.61 -22.99 -3.87
CA ARG A 355 -14.15 -23.17 -2.51
C ARG A 355 -13.16 -23.76 -1.49
N PRO A 356 -12.39 -24.83 -1.76
CA PRO A 356 -11.46 -25.38 -0.80
C PRO A 356 -10.29 -24.45 -0.46
N ALA A 357 -9.81 -23.68 -1.45
CA ALA A 357 -8.71 -22.74 -1.27
C ALA A 357 -9.10 -21.55 -0.36
N ILE A 358 -10.32 -21.03 -0.52
CA ILE A 358 -10.84 -19.95 0.31
C ILE A 358 -11.04 -20.39 1.76
N ARG A 359 -11.59 -21.60 1.99
CA ARG A 359 -11.77 -22.14 3.34
C ARG A 359 -10.46 -22.20 4.13
N LYS A 360 -9.35 -22.59 3.47
CA LYS A 360 -8.01 -22.59 4.08
C LYS A 360 -7.50 -21.17 4.43
N LEU A 361 -7.94 -20.14 3.70
CA LEU A 361 -7.60 -18.75 4.01
C LEU A 361 -8.46 -18.19 5.15
N VAL A 362 -9.72 -18.65 5.28
CA VAL A 362 -10.58 -18.26 6.42
C VAL A 362 -10.03 -18.83 7.72
N PHE A 363 -9.69 -20.13 7.73
CA PHE A 363 -9.12 -20.83 8.89
C PHE A 363 -7.84 -21.57 8.44
N PRO A 364 -6.66 -20.91 8.51
CA PRO A 364 -5.40 -21.53 8.14
C PRO A 364 -5.12 -22.76 9.01
N THR A 365 -4.68 -23.83 8.39
CA THR A 365 -4.30 -25.08 9.07
C THR A 365 -2.82 -25.12 9.46
N HIS A 366 -2.05 -24.15 9.00
CA HIS A 366 -0.62 -24.04 9.29
C HIS A 366 -0.34 -22.82 10.16
N LEU A 367 0.63 -22.95 11.05
CA LEU A 367 1.14 -21.84 11.83
C LEU A 367 1.80 -20.82 10.90
N PRO A 368 1.65 -19.51 11.18
CA PRO A 368 2.37 -18.47 10.46
C PRO A 368 3.89 -18.66 10.67
N PRO A 369 4.73 -18.19 9.74
CA PRO A 369 6.17 -18.20 9.93
C PRO A 369 6.55 -17.39 11.18
N SER A 370 7.64 -17.80 11.84
CA SER A 370 8.19 -17.08 12.99
C SER A 370 8.56 -15.64 12.61
N ILE A 371 8.19 -14.70 13.46
CA ILE A 371 8.51 -13.27 13.28
C ILE A 371 9.85 -12.89 13.91
N THR A 372 10.45 -13.78 14.69
CA THR A 372 11.74 -13.56 15.33
C THR A 372 12.70 -14.71 15.01
N ARG A 373 13.98 -14.42 14.90
CA ARG A 373 15.04 -15.42 14.72
C ARG A 373 15.88 -15.48 15.98
N GLY A 374 16.29 -16.70 16.39
CA GLY A 374 17.28 -16.87 17.45
C GLY A 374 18.68 -16.55 16.92
N GLU A 375 19.47 -15.85 17.72
CA GLU A 375 20.87 -15.55 17.40
C GLU A 375 21.80 -16.50 18.16
N PRO A 376 22.95 -16.89 17.58
CA PRO A 376 23.99 -17.60 18.30
C PRO A 376 24.48 -16.78 19.49
N GLY A 377 24.46 -17.36 20.71
CA GLY A 377 24.86 -16.65 21.93
C GLY A 377 23.76 -15.86 22.63
N GLU A 378 22.49 -16.01 22.23
CA GLU A 378 21.33 -15.38 22.86
C GLU A 378 21.25 -15.73 24.37
N SER A 379 21.17 -14.73 25.23
CA SER A 379 20.98 -14.91 26.67
C SER A 379 19.62 -15.53 27.00
N VAL A 380 19.48 -16.14 28.18
CA VAL A 380 18.19 -16.73 28.63
C VAL A 380 17.07 -15.69 28.63
N LEU A 381 17.35 -14.45 29.07
CA LEU A 381 16.35 -13.39 29.11
C LEU A 381 15.91 -12.96 27.70
N GLN A 382 16.85 -12.83 26.75
CA GLN A 382 16.54 -12.53 25.35
C GLN A 382 15.68 -13.64 24.72
N ARG A 383 16.01 -14.90 24.99
CA ARG A 383 15.25 -16.06 24.54
C ARG A 383 13.82 -16.07 25.10
N LEU A 384 13.65 -15.79 26.39
CA LEU A 384 12.33 -15.69 27.02
C LEU A 384 11.50 -14.55 26.40
N THR A 385 12.12 -13.38 26.17
CA THR A 385 11.47 -12.23 25.54
C THR A 385 11.04 -12.59 24.12
N ARG A 386 11.89 -13.27 23.37
CA ARG A 386 11.58 -13.75 22.02
C ARG A 386 10.38 -14.70 22.01
N TYR A 387 10.39 -15.73 22.88
CA TYR A 387 9.24 -16.66 22.99
C TYR A 387 7.95 -15.94 23.40
N ARG A 388 8.01 -14.99 24.32
CA ARG A 388 6.86 -14.18 24.71
C ARG A 388 6.30 -13.41 23.51
N THR A 389 7.16 -12.83 22.69
CA THR A 389 6.78 -12.10 21.47
C THR A 389 6.11 -13.04 20.45
N GLU A 390 6.70 -14.23 20.21
CA GLU A 390 6.14 -15.24 19.32
C GLU A 390 4.76 -15.75 19.79
N ILE A 391 4.63 -16.08 21.06
CA ILE A 391 3.35 -16.56 21.64
C ILE A 391 2.30 -15.45 21.54
N GLY A 392 2.66 -14.20 21.85
CA GLY A 392 1.78 -13.05 21.70
C GLY A 392 1.30 -12.86 20.26
N PHE A 393 2.21 -13.00 19.29
CA PHE A 393 1.88 -12.94 17.87
C PHE A 393 0.94 -14.07 17.45
N LEU A 394 1.23 -15.31 17.83
CA LEU A 394 0.37 -16.47 17.52
C LEU A 394 -1.03 -16.30 18.09
N PHE A 395 -1.13 -15.82 19.35
CA PHE A 395 -2.42 -15.56 19.98
C PHE A 395 -3.20 -14.45 19.24
N ALA A 396 -2.55 -13.35 18.89
CA ALA A 396 -3.15 -12.27 18.12
C ALA A 396 -3.63 -12.74 16.74
N ARG A 397 -2.86 -13.60 16.06
CA ARG A 397 -3.25 -14.22 14.78
C ARG A 397 -4.45 -15.15 14.94
N LEU A 398 -4.47 -15.98 15.98
CA LEU A 398 -5.60 -16.86 16.28
C LEU A 398 -6.88 -16.05 16.53
N GLN A 399 -6.80 -15.02 17.37
CA GLN A 399 -7.91 -14.12 17.64
C GLN A 399 -8.41 -13.44 16.35
N PHE A 400 -7.49 -12.97 15.50
CA PHE A 400 -7.82 -12.41 14.20
C PHE A 400 -8.60 -13.40 13.33
N HIS A 401 -8.12 -14.64 13.19
CA HIS A 401 -8.76 -15.64 12.36
C HIS A 401 -10.16 -16.02 12.86
N ILE A 402 -10.35 -16.09 14.17
CA ILE A 402 -11.67 -16.36 14.77
C ILE A 402 -12.61 -15.17 14.50
N VAL A 403 -12.22 -13.96 14.90
CA VAL A 403 -13.09 -12.77 14.82
C VAL A 403 -13.42 -12.41 13.36
N GLU A 404 -12.40 -12.33 12.52
CA GLU A 404 -12.60 -11.98 11.11
C GLU A 404 -13.20 -13.15 10.30
N GLY A 405 -12.97 -14.40 10.70
CA GLY A 405 -13.63 -15.57 10.11
C GLY A 405 -15.13 -15.56 10.36
N LEU A 406 -15.57 -15.26 11.59
CA LEU A 406 -16.99 -15.10 11.92
C LEU A 406 -17.61 -13.91 11.18
N ARG A 407 -16.90 -12.76 11.14
CA ARG A 407 -17.35 -11.58 10.40
C ARG A 407 -17.51 -11.89 8.91
N TYR A 408 -16.53 -12.56 8.31
CA TYR A 408 -16.60 -13.01 6.92
C TYR A 408 -17.83 -13.88 6.66
N ALA A 409 -18.12 -14.87 7.51
CA ALA A 409 -19.28 -15.75 7.34
C ALA A 409 -20.61 -14.99 7.36
N ILE A 410 -20.75 -14.01 8.29
CA ILE A 410 -21.94 -13.16 8.37
C ILE A 410 -22.07 -12.28 7.10
N GLU A 411 -20.98 -11.63 6.70
CA GLU A 411 -20.99 -10.73 5.55
C GLU A 411 -21.16 -11.49 4.22
N LEU A 412 -20.62 -12.70 4.12
CA LEU A 412 -20.83 -13.55 2.94
C LEU A 412 -22.32 -13.89 2.74
N SER A 413 -23.03 -14.23 3.83
CA SER A 413 -24.47 -14.50 3.76
C SER A 413 -25.30 -13.26 3.37
N ARG A 414 -24.89 -12.08 3.81
CA ARG A 414 -25.49 -10.80 3.41
C ARG A 414 -25.18 -10.45 1.96
N TRP A 415 -23.94 -10.72 1.54
CA TRP A 415 -23.47 -10.51 0.17
C TRP A 415 -24.26 -11.34 -0.83
N GLN A 416 -24.45 -12.63 -0.59
CA GLN A 416 -25.22 -13.52 -1.44
C GLN A 416 -26.66 -13.04 -1.64
N ARG A 417 -27.30 -12.54 -0.57
CA ARG A 417 -28.65 -11.95 -0.67
C ARG A 417 -28.68 -10.74 -1.58
N ARG A 418 -27.70 -9.81 -1.43
CA ARG A 418 -27.62 -8.62 -2.30
C ARG A 418 -27.41 -8.97 -3.77
N LEU A 419 -26.58 -9.97 -4.08
CA LEU A 419 -26.42 -10.44 -5.47
C LEU A 419 -27.71 -11.00 -6.03
N THR A 420 -28.49 -11.73 -5.25
CA THR A 420 -29.81 -12.25 -5.68
C THR A 420 -30.80 -11.12 -5.95
N GLU A 421 -30.83 -10.09 -5.09
CA GLU A 421 -31.67 -8.89 -5.25
C GLU A 421 -31.31 -8.08 -6.51
N MET A 422 -30.05 -8.08 -6.94
CA MET A 422 -29.60 -7.39 -8.16
C MET A 422 -29.90 -8.17 -9.44
N SER A 423 -30.12 -9.49 -9.33
CA SER A 423 -30.38 -10.37 -10.47
C SER A 423 -31.89 -10.49 -10.80
N GLN A 424 -32.74 -9.93 -9.93
CA GLN A 424 -34.19 -9.79 -10.10
C GLN A 424 -34.55 -8.42 -10.68
#